data_0d2d5c77c5563c01862ab817b8deda97
#
_entry.id   0d2d5c77c5563c01862ab817b8deda97
#
_cell.length_a   1.000
_cell.length_b   1.000
_cell.length_c   1.000
_cell.angle_alpha   90.00
_cell.angle_beta   90.00
_cell.angle_gamma   90.00
#
_symmetry.space_group_name_H-M   'P 1'
#
loop_
_entity.id
_entity.type
_entity.pdbx_description
1 polymer ?
#
loop_
_entity_poly.entity_id
_entity_poly.type
_entity_poly.pdbx_seq_one_letter_code
_entity_poly.pdbx_strand_id
1 'polypeptide(L)'
;HFCIVGCGYHAYTWPVNRQGGTDAGSNAFGVNLAEQQPAETDVWYAPSMYNIVRQDGKDVHLVIKPDHGCVVNSGLGSVRSARMAENRRSDKTGTQQQRLTEPMVWRYGTWQPTSWNDALDLVARVTARVIDKDDEDDSFVSMFDHGASAGGYENTWGTGKLYFGSMKVRNCRIHNRPAYNSEVHSTRDMGIDELNHAYEDYTLADTIMLVGTNPLECQTNLFLNHMVPGMRNGAKVIIVDPRRTVTANACEVEAGAENVLHLAIKTGTDLALFNTLFTYIAGQGWVDKDFVAASTFQGDVAVALDEAHPAALDSFEMARAKCKMSLAEGAAITGLAEADIVKAAEWIAKPKDDGSRRKCCTGYDKGLIWGND
;
A
#
# COMPACT_ATOMS: atom_id res chain seq x y z
N HIS A 1 11.93 6.99 4.62
CA HIS A 1 10.77 6.94 3.73
C HIS A 1 9.96 5.68 4.03
N PHE A 2 8.68 5.82 4.28
CA PHE A 2 7.80 4.72 4.73
C PHE A 2 6.61 4.47 3.77
N CYS A 3 6.54 5.19 2.64
CA CYS A 3 5.48 5.00 1.66
C CYS A 3 5.91 3.97 0.60
N ILE A 4 5.01 3.04 0.29
CA ILE A 4 5.27 1.92 -0.63
C ILE A 4 5.25 2.32 -2.11
N VAL A 5 4.81 3.51 -2.46
CA VAL A 5 4.69 3.95 -3.87
C VAL A 5 6.01 3.84 -4.65
N GLY A 6 7.16 3.94 -3.97
CA GLY A 6 8.46 3.71 -4.61
C GLY A 6 9.04 4.92 -5.35
N CYS A 7 8.63 6.14 -4.99
CA CYS A 7 9.14 7.38 -5.60
C CYS A 7 10.65 7.54 -5.48
N GLY A 8 11.29 7.99 -6.55
CA GLY A 8 12.72 8.33 -6.56
C GLY A 8 12.99 9.74 -6.03
N TYR A 9 14.13 9.87 -5.35
CA TYR A 9 14.61 11.13 -4.79
C TYR A 9 16.12 11.23 -4.87
N HIS A 10 16.61 12.46 -5.03
CA HIS A 10 18.01 12.79 -4.89
C HIS A 10 18.25 13.50 -3.55
N ALA A 11 19.26 13.07 -2.82
CA ALA A 11 19.76 13.73 -1.62
C ALA A 11 21.06 14.46 -1.95
N TYR A 12 21.04 15.78 -1.85
CA TYR A 12 22.20 16.64 -2.08
C TYR A 12 22.78 17.08 -0.74
N THR A 13 24.08 16.92 -0.55
CA THR A 13 24.76 17.36 0.65
C THR A 13 26.01 18.17 0.32
N TRP A 14 26.29 19.20 1.11
CA TRP A 14 27.52 19.98 1.05
C TRP A 14 27.90 20.51 2.44
N PRO A 15 29.22 20.75 2.71
CA PRO A 15 29.66 21.23 4.01
C PRO A 15 29.13 22.62 4.34
N VAL A 16 28.73 22.87 5.60
CA VAL A 16 28.23 24.18 6.05
C VAL A 16 29.24 25.32 6.00
N ASN A 17 30.54 25.00 5.93
CA ASN A 17 31.64 25.97 5.85
C ASN A 17 32.08 26.27 4.41
N ARG A 18 31.37 25.76 3.40
CA ARG A 18 31.60 26.06 1.98
C ARG A 18 30.43 26.81 1.39
N GLN A 19 30.58 27.29 0.12
CA GLN A 19 29.47 27.85 -0.64
C GLN A 19 28.23 26.94 -0.52
N GLY A 20 27.09 27.50 -0.22
CA GLY A 20 25.89 26.75 -0.07
C GLY A 20 25.03 27.20 1.10
N GLY A 21 24.77 28.46 1.19
CA GLY A 21 23.70 28.97 2.09
C GLY A 21 22.32 28.74 1.50
N THR A 22 21.31 29.34 2.12
CA THR A 22 19.92 29.30 1.61
C THR A 22 19.69 30.27 0.45
N ASP A 23 20.56 31.26 0.25
CA ASP A 23 20.40 32.29 -0.80
C ASP A 23 20.64 31.70 -2.19
N ALA A 24 19.87 32.16 -3.17
CA ALA A 24 19.93 31.69 -4.56
C ALA A 24 21.35 31.74 -5.18
N GLY A 25 22.14 32.77 -4.86
CA GLY A 25 23.51 32.90 -5.36
C GLY A 25 24.53 32.02 -4.63
N SER A 26 24.14 31.35 -3.55
CA SER A 26 25.03 30.60 -2.65
C SER A 26 24.85 29.08 -2.71
N ASN A 27 23.87 28.58 -3.47
CA ASN A 27 23.60 27.16 -3.56
C ASN A 27 23.51 26.67 -5.01
N ALA A 28 23.68 25.36 -5.19
CA ALA A 28 23.71 24.71 -6.53
C ALA A 28 22.36 24.72 -7.26
N PHE A 29 21.27 25.06 -6.58
CA PHE A 29 19.93 25.04 -7.18
C PHE A 29 19.52 26.39 -7.78
N GLY A 30 20.25 27.47 -7.47
CA GLY A 30 19.95 28.82 -7.97
C GLY A 30 18.63 29.41 -7.47
N VAL A 31 18.07 28.88 -6.39
CA VAL A 31 16.81 29.33 -5.80
C VAL A 31 16.99 29.65 -4.31
N ASN A 32 16.13 30.50 -3.75
CA ASN A 32 16.11 30.76 -2.32
C ASN A 32 15.52 29.56 -1.58
N LEU A 33 16.35 28.84 -0.82
CA LEU A 33 15.95 27.65 -0.09
C LEU A 33 15.10 27.96 1.16
N ALA A 34 14.91 29.22 1.50
CA ALA A 34 13.97 29.64 2.54
C ALA A 34 12.53 29.83 2.02
N GLU A 35 12.34 29.79 0.71
CA GLU A 35 11.05 30.04 0.05
C GLU A 35 10.61 28.82 -0.75
N GLN A 36 9.28 28.62 -0.83
CA GLN A 36 8.71 27.58 -1.68
C GLN A 36 8.82 27.97 -3.16
N GLN A 37 9.23 27.02 -3.98
CA GLN A 37 9.23 27.15 -5.44
C GLN A 37 8.01 26.43 -6.04
N PRO A 38 7.46 26.92 -7.18
CA PRO A 38 6.30 26.31 -7.82
C PRO A 38 6.53 24.85 -8.21
N ALA A 39 5.51 24.04 -8.07
CA ALA A 39 5.56 22.61 -8.35
C ALA A 39 5.68 22.28 -9.85
N GLU A 40 5.22 23.20 -10.70
CA GLU A 40 5.22 23.04 -12.17
C GLU A 40 6.59 23.31 -12.81
N THR A 41 7.59 23.63 -12.00
CA THR A 41 8.93 23.95 -12.50
C THR A 41 9.94 22.88 -12.07
N ASP A 42 11.01 22.72 -12.84
CA ASP A 42 12.15 21.85 -12.50
C ASP A 42 12.83 22.25 -11.19
N VAL A 43 12.58 23.46 -10.74
CA VAL A 43 13.08 24.00 -9.47
C VAL A 43 12.10 23.87 -8.31
N TRP A 44 11.01 23.10 -8.48
CA TRP A 44 10.06 22.90 -7.38
C TRP A 44 10.77 22.53 -6.08
N TYR A 45 10.47 23.29 -5.07
CA TYR A 45 11.12 23.18 -3.77
C TYR A 45 10.20 23.69 -2.66
N ALA A 46 10.22 23.02 -1.53
CA ALA A 46 9.60 23.50 -0.30
C ALA A 46 10.67 23.56 0.80
N PRO A 47 10.62 24.55 1.73
CA PRO A 47 11.61 24.68 2.79
C PRO A 47 11.79 23.43 3.66
N SER A 48 10.75 22.62 3.81
CA SER A 48 10.80 21.31 4.48
C SER A 48 11.69 20.26 3.79
N MET A 49 12.07 20.50 2.53
CA MET A 49 13.04 19.69 1.79
C MET A 49 14.50 19.96 2.17
N TYR A 50 14.75 20.92 3.07
CA TYR A 50 16.07 21.33 3.53
C TYR A 50 16.27 21.06 5.01
N ASN A 51 17.51 20.74 5.38
CA ASN A 51 17.96 20.64 6.76
C ASN A 51 19.48 20.84 6.86
N ILE A 52 20.01 20.98 8.07
CA ILE A 52 21.43 20.82 8.39
C ILE A 52 21.54 19.59 9.26
N VAL A 53 22.25 18.59 8.79
CA VAL A 53 22.38 17.30 9.47
C VAL A 53 23.83 16.96 9.74
N ARG A 54 24.07 16.04 10.69
CA ARG A 54 25.40 15.54 10.98
C ARG A 54 25.68 14.29 10.16
N GLN A 55 26.71 14.36 9.32
CA GLN A 55 27.21 13.26 8.49
C GLN A 55 28.71 13.09 8.73
N ASP A 56 29.15 11.87 9.07
CA ASP A 56 30.54 11.54 9.33
C ASP A 56 31.24 12.51 10.30
N GLY A 57 30.53 12.89 11.37
CA GLY A 57 31.04 13.80 12.38
C GLY A 57 31.08 15.29 11.98
N LYS A 58 30.56 15.68 10.81
CA LYS A 58 30.56 17.05 10.30
C LYS A 58 29.11 17.50 10.04
N ASP A 59 28.86 18.81 10.20
CA ASP A 59 27.59 19.40 9.82
C ASP A 59 27.59 19.64 8.31
N VAL A 60 26.52 19.19 7.65
CA VAL A 60 26.31 19.38 6.21
C VAL A 60 24.91 19.95 5.96
N HIS A 61 24.79 20.78 4.93
CA HIS A 61 23.50 21.09 4.35
C HIS A 61 22.95 19.84 3.67
N LEU A 62 21.65 19.61 3.77
CA LEU A 62 20.93 18.52 3.13
C LEU A 62 19.72 19.09 2.40
N VAL A 63 19.59 18.78 1.12
CA VAL A 63 18.35 18.99 0.34
C VAL A 63 17.92 17.66 -0.25
N ILE A 64 16.65 17.28 -0.08
CA ILE A 64 16.07 16.08 -0.69
C ILE A 64 14.99 16.51 -1.67
N LYS A 65 15.21 16.26 -2.95
CA LYS A 65 14.29 16.63 -4.04
C LYS A 65 13.79 15.39 -4.79
N PRO A 66 12.56 15.42 -5.33
CA PRO A 66 12.07 14.37 -6.22
C PRO A 66 12.95 14.23 -7.46
N ASP A 67 13.09 13.00 -7.93
CA ASP A 67 13.83 12.66 -9.14
C ASP A 67 12.89 12.77 -10.37
N HIS A 68 13.21 13.68 -11.29
CA HIS A 68 12.48 13.85 -12.54
C HIS A 68 12.64 12.66 -13.50
N GLY A 69 13.73 11.92 -13.39
CA GLY A 69 13.97 10.72 -14.19
C GLY A 69 13.27 9.46 -13.68
N CYS A 70 12.66 9.53 -12.50
CA CYS A 70 11.97 8.38 -11.92
C CYS A 70 10.57 8.20 -12.55
N VAL A 71 10.34 7.05 -13.19
CA VAL A 71 9.07 6.72 -13.85
C VAL A 71 7.87 6.67 -12.89
N VAL A 72 8.11 6.45 -11.61
CA VAL A 72 7.04 6.38 -10.59
C VAL A 72 6.47 7.75 -10.28
N ASN A 73 7.29 8.75 -10.06
CA ASN A 73 6.85 10.07 -9.62
C ASN A 73 7.19 11.23 -10.54
N SER A 74 8.02 11.03 -11.58
CA SER A 74 8.33 12.04 -12.60
C SER A 74 8.60 13.44 -12.04
N GLY A 75 9.35 13.53 -10.96
CA GLY A 75 9.64 14.79 -10.27
C GLY A 75 8.54 15.26 -9.30
N LEU A 76 7.42 14.56 -9.20
CA LEU A 76 6.38 14.89 -8.22
C LEU A 76 6.77 14.46 -6.81
N GLY A 77 6.30 15.21 -5.82
CA GLY A 77 6.48 14.92 -4.41
C GLY A 77 5.17 15.04 -3.63
N SER A 78 4.92 14.09 -2.75
CA SER A 78 3.84 14.21 -1.78
C SER A 78 4.30 15.02 -0.56
N VAL A 79 3.37 15.41 0.29
CA VAL A 79 3.65 16.06 1.58
C VAL A 79 4.62 15.24 2.46
N ARG A 80 4.56 13.92 2.39
CA ARG A 80 5.47 13.03 3.15
C ARG A 80 6.90 13.13 2.64
N SER A 81 7.05 13.13 1.34
CA SER A 81 8.35 13.19 0.68
C SER A 81 8.98 14.58 0.79
N ALA A 82 8.18 15.64 0.70
CA ALA A 82 8.62 17.01 0.93
C ALA A 82 9.17 17.24 2.34
N ARG A 83 8.86 16.36 3.29
CA ARG A 83 9.30 16.45 4.67
C ARG A 83 10.44 15.49 5.04
N MET A 84 11.04 14.80 4.09
CA MET A 84 12.09 13.82 4.39
C MET A 84 13.34 14.46 5.03
N ALA A 85 13.74 15.65 4.60
CA ALA A 85 14.87 16.35 5.18
C ALA A 85 14.56 16.84 6.60
N GLU A 86 13.39 17.45 6.83
CA GLU A 86 13.02 17.93 8.17
C GLU A 86 12.74 16.78 9.17
N ASN A 87 12.49 15.56 8.69
CA ASN A 87 12.38 14.37 9.54
C ASN A 87 13.73 13.91 10.12
N ARG A 88 14.84 14.53 9.71
CA ARG A 88 16.14 14.30 10.30
C ARG A 88 16.34 15.19 11.53
N ARG A 89 16.90 14.60 12.60
CA ARG A 89 17.26 15.38 13.77
C ARG A 89 18.38 16.36 13.45
N SER A 90 18.22 17.61 13.86
CA SER A 90 19.23 18.65 13.70
C SER A 90 19.27 19.59 14.91
N ASP A 91 20.43 19.71 15.51
CA ASP A 91 20.69 20.68 16.58
C ASP A 91 20.87 22.10 16.02
N LYS A 92 21.05 22.24 14.70
CA LYS A 92 21.22 23.56 14.03
C LYS A 92 19.90 24.18 13.63
N THR A 93 18.99 23.39 13.08
CA THR A 93 17.67 23.85 12.63
C THR A 93 16.56 23.61 13.67
N GLY A 94 16.87 22.90 14.76
CA GLY A 94 15.90 22.57 15.80
C GLY A 94 14.88 21.49 15.40
N THR A 95 15.09 20.81 14.28
CA THR A 95 14.17 19.76 13.83
C THR A 95 14.33 18.47 14.63
N GLN A 96 13.22 17.79 14.90
CA GLN A 96 13.17 16.47 15.55
C GLN A 96 13.89 16.40 16.92
N GLN A 97 13.86 17.48 17.69
CA GLN A 97 14.51 17.55 19.01
C GLN A 97 13.86 16.64 20.05
N GLN A 98 12.61 16.25 19.84
CA GLN A 98 11.86 15.36 20.73
C GLN A 98 12.08 13.87 20.47
N ARG A 99 12.89 13.51 19.48
CA ARG A 99 13.19 12.09 19.22
C ARG A 99 14.02 11.52 20.37
N LEU A 100 13.65 10.29 20.77
CA LEU A 100 14.45 9.54 21.75
C LEU A 100 15.85 9.28 21.19
N THR A 101 16.86 9.60 21.97
CA THR A 101 18.28 9.38 21.64
C THR A 101 18.90 8.28 22.46
N GLU A 102 18.21 7.86 23.51
CA GLU A 102 18.64 6.84 24.45
C GLU A 102 17.47 5.87 24.71
N PRO A 103 17.76 4.58 24.99
CA PRO A 103 16.74 3.64 25.45
C PRO A 103 16.15 4.13 26.78
N MET A 104 14.87 3.88 26.96
CA MET A 104 14.16 4.19 28.20
C MET A 104 13.63 2.91 28.84
N VAL A 105 13.83 2.74 30.11
CA VAL A 105 13.33 1.60 30.89
C VAL A 105 12.45 2.09 32.02
N TRP A 106 11.28 1.46 32.18
CA TRP A 106 10.38 1.76 33.29
C TRP A 106 10.94 1.17 34.60
N ARG A 107 11.34 2.05 35.52
CA ARG A 107 11.84 1.68 36.85
C ARG A 107 11.35 2.68 37.87
N TYR A 108 11.04 2.22 39.07
CA TYR A 108 10.67 3.08 40.19
C TYR A 108 9.49 4.03 39.91
N GLY A 109 8.55 3.57 39.07
CA GLY A 109 7.35 4.36 38.73
C GLY A 109 7.55 5.43 37.67
N THR A 110 8.70 5.44 36.96
CA THR A 110 8.97 6.41 35.90
C THR A 110 9.87 5.82 34.81
N TRP A 111 9.90 6.45 33.63
CA TRP A 111 10.82 6.13 32.55
C TRP A 111 12.20 6.66 32.87
N GLN A 112 13.19 5.81 32.88
CA GLN A 112 14.58 6.13 33.15
C GLN A 112 15.43 5.94 31.89
N PRO A 113 16.24 6.94 31.46
CA PRO A 113 17.23 6.73 30.41
C PRO A 113 18.25 5.67 30.86
N THR A 114 18.67 4.83 29.92
CA THR A 114 19.67 3.79 30.20
C THR A 114 20.56 3.55 28.99
N SER A 115 21.61 2.76 29.14
CA SER A 115 22.42 2.33 28.00
C SER A 115 21.72 1.23 27.20
N TRP A 116 22.09 1.07 25.92
CA TRP A 116 21.62 -0.05 25.11
C TRP A 116 21.98 -1.40 25.73
N ASN A 117 23.18 -1.53 26.32
CA ASN A 117 23.60 -2.77 26.96
C ASN A 117 22.69 -3.13 28.14
N ASP A 118 22.38 -2.16 29.02
CA ASP A 118 21.50 -2.40 30.16
C ASP A 118 20.06 -2.70 29.72
N ALA A 119 19.56 -2.01 28.69
CA ALA A 119 18.22 -2.25 28.18
C ALA A 119 18.11 -3.66 27.57
N LEU A 120 19.07 -4.06 26.75
CA LEU A 120 19.11 -5.37 26.11
C LEU A 120 19.33 -6.50 27.13
N ASP A 121 20.21 -6.30 28.12
CA ASP A 121 20.41 -7.27 29.21
C ASP A 121 19.15 -7.48 30.02
N LEU A 122 18.41 -6.40 30.33
CA LEU A 122 17.12 -6.49 31.00
C LEU A 122 16.11 -7.29 30.19
N VAL A 123 15.98 -6.97 28.88
CA VAL A 123 15.07 -7.71 27.99
C VAL A 123 15.45 -9.19 27.94
N ALA A 124 16.72 -9.50 27.74
CA ALA A 124 17.21 -10.88 27.66
C ALA A 124 16.92 -11.68 28.94
N ARG A 125 17.21 -11.10 30.11
CA ARG A 125 16.95 -11.76 31.39
C ARG A 125 15.47 -11.98 31.68
N VAL A 126 14.63 -11.00 31.38
CA VAL A 126 13.17 -11.14 31.55
C VAL A 126 12.65 -12.23 30.62
N THR A 127 13.07 -12.20 29.35
CA THR A 127 12.66 -13.19 28.35
C THR A 127 13.09 -14.60 28.77
N ALA A 128 14.35 -14.79 29.16
CA ALA A 128 14.84 -16.08 29.62
C ALA A 128 14.02 -16.62 30.80
N ARG A 129 13.72 -15.77 31.79
CA ARG A 129 12.89 -16.17 32.94
C ARG A 129 11.46 -16.54 32.57
N VAL A 130 10.92 -15.94 31.51
CA VAL A 130 9.56 -16.24 31.01
C VAL A 130 9.57 -17.58 30.27
N ILE A 131 10.57 -17.82 29.43
CA ILE A 131 10.71 -19.05 28.64
C ILE A 131 11.04 -20.26 29.50
N ASP A 132 11.82 -20.08 30.57
CA ASP A 132 12.26 -21.17 31.50
C ASP A 132 11.14 -21.66 32.45
N LYS A 133 9.87 -21.24 32.26
CA LYS A 133 8.74 -21.74 33.05
C LYS A 133 8.21 -23.05 32.48
N ASP A 134 7.55 -23.83 33.33
CA ASP A 134 6.99 -25.14 32.98
C ASP A 134 5.90 -25.06 31.87
N ASP A 135 5.25 -23.90 31.71
CA ASP A 135 4.23 -23.64 30.68
C ASP A 135 4.77 -22.73 29.56
N GLU A 136 5.98 -22.96 29.16
CA GLU A 136 6.72 -22.09 28.23
C GLU A 136 6.08 -21.84 26.88
N ASP A 137 5.27 -22.77 26.38
CA ASP A 137 4.65 -22.66 25.06
C ASP A 137 3.66 -21.49 24.97
N ASP A 138 2.99 -21.13 26.07
CA ASP A 138 2.02 -20.04 26.14
C ASP A 138 2.54 -18.79 26.85
N SER A 139 3.71 -18.88 27.47
CA SER A 139 4.24 -17.80 28.31
C SER A 139 4.93 -16.68 27.54
N PHE A 140 5.29 -16.91 26.29
CA PHE A 140 5.95 -15.91 25.43
C PHE A 140 5.35 -15.91 24.03
N VAL A 141 4.78 -14.77 23.64
CA VAL A 141 4.27 -14.53 22.29
C VAL A 141 5.10 -13.45 21.64
N SER A 142 5.66 -13.75 20.48
CA SER A 142 6.35 -12.76 19.65
C SER A 142 5.51 -12.33 18.47
N MET A 143 5.58 -11.05 18.14
CA MET A 143 5.05 -10.47 16.92
C MET A 143 6.14 -9.69 16.21
N PHE A 144 6.31 -9.90 14.92
CA PHE A 144 7.27 -9.17 14.13
C PHE A 144 6.70 -8.80 12.76
N ASP A 145 7.25 -7.78 12.16
CA ASP A 145 6.87 -7.36 10.82
C ASP A 145 7.61 -8.22 9.78
N HIS A 146 6.87 -8.70 8.78
CA HIS A 146 7.47 -9.33 7.60
C HIS A 146 7.99 -8.29 6.61
N GLY A 147 7.73 -7.00 6.85
CA GLY A 147 7.86 -5.83 6.00
C GLY A 147 8.83 -5.91 4.84
N ALA A 148 8.30 -5.86 3.64
CA ALA A 148 9.07 -5.69 2.41
C ALA A 148 9.58 -4.25 2.22
N SER A 149 9.26 -3.31 3.12
CA SER A 149 9.69 -1.92 3.07
C SER A 149 10.76 -1.62 4.11
N ALA A 150 11.69 -0.74 3.77
CA ALA A 150 12.64 -0.14 4.70
C ALA A 150 13.41 -1.13 5.61
N GLY A 151 14.10 -2.08 5.03
CA GLY A 151 14.88 -3.08 5.78
C GLY A 151 14.07 -4.29 6.21
N GLY A 152 12.94 -4.55 5.55
CA GLY A 152 12.00 -5.59 5.91
C GLY A 152 12.58 -7.01 5.86
N TYR A 153 13.34 -7.31 4.85
CA TYR A 153 13.93 -8.65 4.74
C TYR A 153 14.97 -8.91 5.85
N GLU A 154 15.81 -7.95 6.16
CA GLU A 154 16.78 -8.03 7.24
C GLU A 154 16.08 -8.15 8.60
N ASN A 155 15.02 -7.37 8.81
CA ASN A 155 14.23 -7.44 10.02
C ASN A 155 13.56 -8.81 10.16
N THR A 156 12.85 -9.26 9.13
CA THR A 156 12.18 -10.56 9.12
C THR A 156 13.17 -11.71 9.30
N TRP A 157 14.29 -11.67 8.56
CA TRP A 157 15.33 -12.68 8.69
C TRP A 157 15.97 -12.66 10.08
N GLY A 158 16.35 -11.50 10.59
CA GLY A 158 17.00 -11.35 11.89
C GLY A 158 16.08 -11.73 13.05
N THR A 159 14.86 -11.21 13.07
CA THR A 159 13.88 -11.52 14.12
C THR A 159 13.38 -12.96 14.04
N GLY A 160 13.14 -13.48 12.82
CA GLY A 160 12.80 -14.88 12.63
C GLY A 160 13.90 -15.83 13.12
N LYS A 161 15.15 -15.52 12.80
CA LYS A 161 16.29 -16.30 13.29
C LYS A 161 16.42 -16.25 14.81
N LEU A 162 16.17 -15.09 15.42
CA LEU A 162 16.15 -14.94 16.87
C LEU A 162 15.03 -15.78 17.51
N TYR A 163 13.80 -15.56 17.08
CA TYR A 163 12.64 -16.19 17.74
C TYR A 163 12.51 -17.68 17.43
N PHE A 164 12.56 -18.08 16.17
CA PHE A 164 12.42 -19.49 15.78
C PHE A 164 13.72 -20.29 15.98
N GLY A 165 14.87 -19.73 15.54
CA GLY A 165 16.14 -20.43 15.54
C GLY A 165 16.76 -20.51 16.93
N SER A 166 16.94 -19.37 17.59
CA SER A 166 17.70 -19.27 18.84
C SER A 166 16.82 -19.49 20.08
N MET A 167 15.67 -18.80 20.16
CA MET A 167 14.81 -18.84 21.32
C MET A 167 13.79 -19.99 21.29
N LYS A 168 13.59 -20.64 20.13
CA LYS A 168 12.63 -21.73 19.93
C LYS A 168 11.19 -21.38 20.27
N VAL A 169 10.82 -20.11 20.13
CA VAL A 169 9.45 -19.64 20.41
C VAL A 169 8.45 -20.30 19.48
N ARG A 170 7.41 -20.92 20.02
CA ARG A 170 6.34 -21.56 19.25
C ARG A 170 5.19 -20.60 18.94
N ASN A 171 4.83 -19.74 19.88
CA ASN A 171 3.80 -18.73 19.73
C ASN A 171 4.35 -17.49 19.02
N CYS A 172 4.40 -17.53 17.68
CA CYS A 172 4.89 -16.44 16.86
C CYS A 172 3.81 -15.98 15.89
N ARG A 173 3.66 -14.66 15.75
CA ARG A 173 2.74 -14.03 14.79
C ARG A 173 3.53 -13.07 13.91
N ILE A 174 3.24 -13.12 12.63
CA ILE A 174 3.70 -12.11 11.69
C ILE A 174 2.65 -11.00 11.65
N HIS A 175 3.10 -9.76 11.59
CA HIS A 175 2.26 -8.60 11.39
C HIS A 175 1.33 -8.79 10.17
N ASN A 176 0.13 -8.22 10.24
CA ASN A 176 -0.96 -8.28 9.25
C ASN A 176 -1.39 -9.71 8.81
N ARG A 177 -1.28 -10.69 9.69
CA ARG A 177 -1.94 -11.99 9.54
C ARG A 177 -3.18 -12.05 10.46
N PRO A 178 -4.31 -12.58 10.00
CA PRO A 178 -4.53 -13.37 8.77
C PRO A 178 -4.79 -12.55 7.50
N ALA A 179 -5.02 -11.24 7.56
CA ALA A 179 -5.47 -10.43 6.42
C ALA A 179 -4.54 -10.52 5.19
N TYR A 180 -3.23 -10.43 5.39
CA TYR A 180 -2.27 -10.58 4.30
C TYR A 180 -2.32 -11.95 3.62
N ASN A 181 -2.73 -12.99 4.33
CA ASN A 181 -2.92 -14.30 3.72
C ASN A 181 -4.00 -14.29 2.65
N SER A 182 -5.09 -13.55 2.84
CA SER A 182 -6.16 -13.44 1.84
C SER A 182 -5.64 -12.84 0.53
N GLU A 183 -4.83 -11.80 0.59
CA GLU A 183 -4.19 -11.18 -0.57
C GLU A 183 -3.27 -12.15 -1.29
N VAL A 184 -2.33 -12.77 -0.59
CA VAL A 184 -1.39 -13.74 -1.18
C VAL A 184 -2.10 -14.96 -1.76
N HIS A 185 -3.12 -15.47 -1.09
CA HIS A 185 -3.87 -16.61 -1.58
C HIS A 185 -4.65 -16.30 -2.86
N SER A 186 -5.28 -15.12 -2.94
CA SER A 186 -6.02 -14.74 -4.15
C SER A 186 -5.09 -14.53 -5.35
N THR A 187 -3.93 -13.91 -5.18
CA THR A 187 -2.96 -13.72 -6.26
C THR A 187 -2.28 -15.02 -6.67
N ARG A 188 -2.00 -15.91 -5.73
CA ARG A 188 -1.55 -17.27 -6.02
C ARG A 188 -2.58 -18.05 -6.84
N ASP A 189 -3.85 -17.94 -6.51
CA ASP A 189 -4.91 -18.63 -7.25
C ASP A 189 -5.08 -18.06 -8.66
N MET A 190 -4.66 -16.82 -8.91
CA MET A 190 -4.50 -16.26 -10.25
C MET A 190 -3.19 -16.65 -10.96
N GLY A 191 -2.33 -17.41 -10.31
CA GLY A 191 -1.06 -17.88 -10.88
C GLY A 191 0.07 -16.84 -10.87
N ILE A 192 -0.08 -15.76 -10.13
CA ILE A 192 0.88 -14.68 -10.01
C ILE A 192 1.09 -14.30 -8.53
N ASP A 193 2.16 -13.59 -8.22
CA ASP A 193 2.40 -13.06 -6.89
C ASP A 193 1.69 -11.70 -6.68
N GLU A 194 1.98 -11.00 -5.62
CA GLU A 194 1.25 -9.82 -5.14
C GLU A 194 1.06 -8.68 -6.16
N LEU A 195 1.91 -8.55 -7.16
CA LEU A 195 1.93 -7.44 -8.11
C LEU A 195 1.42 -7.88 -9.49
N ASN A 196 0.17 -7.59 -9.77
CA ASN A 196 -0.52 -8.09 -10.94
C ASN A 196 -0.38 -7.17 -12.17
N HIS A 197 -0.02 -5.89 -11.97
CA HIS A 197 0.09 -4.91 -13.04
C HIS A 197 1.07 -3.78 -12.69
N ALA A 198 1.51 -3.05 -13.72
CA ALA A 198 2.35 -1.88 -13.55
C ALA A 198 1.50 -0.60 -13.33
N TYR A 199 2.11 0.45 -12.81
CA TYR A 199 1.43 1.74 -12.64
C TYR A 199 0.95 2.34 -13.96
N GLU A 200 1.70 2.09 -15.05
CA GLU A 200 1.31 2.55 -16.39
C GLU A 200 -0.01 1.97 -16.88
N ASP A 201 -0.42 0.80 -16.38
CA ASP A 201 -1.69 0.17 -16.79
C ASP A 201 -2.90 1.05 -16.46
N TYR A 202 -2.82 1.89 -15.43
CA TYR A 202 -3.86 2.87 -15.12
C TYR A 202 -4.04 3.89 -16.26
N THR A 203 -2.97 4.24 -16.98
CA THR A 203 -3.06 5.19 -18.11
C THR A 203 -3.71 4.58 -19.34
N LEU A 204 -3.73 3.26 -19.43
CA LEU A 204 -4.26 2.46 -20.54
C LEU A 204 -5.65 1.90 -20.25
N ALA A 205 -6.15 2.07 -19.05
CA ALA A 205 -7.40 1.50 -18.60
C ALA A 205 -8.62 2.21 -19.23
N ASP A 206 -9.63 1.43 -19.60
CA ASP A 206 -10.98 1.95 -19.92
C ASP A 206 -11.78 2.19 -18.64
N THR A 207 -11.44 1.47 -17.57
CA THR A 207 -12.08 1.59 -16.26
C THR A 207 -11.03 1.40 -15.15
N ILE A 208 -11.03 2.31 -14.19
CA ILE A 208 -10.25 2.23 -12.96
C ILE A 208 -11.22 1.90 -11.83
N MET A 209 -11.01 0.79 -11.15
CA MET A 209 -11.82 0.40 -9.99
C MET A 209 -10.99 0.51 -8.71
N LEU A 210 -11.44 1.30 -7.76
CA LEU A 210 -10.78 1.53 -6.46
C LEU A 210 -11.63 0.93 -5.35
N VAL A 211 -11.07 -0.03 -4.61
CA VAL A 211 -11.79 -0.79 -3.59
C VAL A 211 -11.12 -0.65 -2.23
N GLY A 212 -11.81 -0.03 -1.28
CA GLY A 212 -11.30 0.16 0.08
C GLY A 212 -9.96 0.89 0.15
N THR A 213 -9.71 1.82 -0.78
CA THR A 213 -8.46 2.57 -0.90
C THR A 213 -8.71 4.06 -1.14
N ASN A 214 -7.78 4.89 -0.68
CA ASN A 214 -7.84 6.35 -0.81
C ASN A 214 -6.50 6.88 -1.38
N PRO A 215 -6.18 6.59 -2.65
CA PRO A 215 -4.83 6.78 -3.19
C PRO A 215 -4.39 8.25 -3.23
N LEU A 216 -5.29 9.22 -3.38
CA LEU A 216 -4.88 10.63 -3.33
C LEU A 216 -4.23 11.00 -1.99
N GLU A 217 -4.74 10.48 -0.87
CA GLU A 217 -4.15 10.73 0.44
C GLU A 217 -3.04 9.74 0.81
N CYS A 218 -3.19 8.47 0.45
CA CYS A 218 -2.28 7.41 0.88
C CYS A 218 -1.12 7.18 -0.09
N GLN A 219 -1.36 7.31 -1.39
CA GLN A 219 -0.45 6.99 -2.49
C GLN A 219 -0.44 8.13 -3.53
N THR A 220 -0.30 9.36 -3.06
CA THR A 220 -0.50 10.60 -3.81
C THR A 220 0.14 10.60 -5.20
N ASN A 221 1.42 10.20 -5.31
CA ASN A 221 2.13 10.23 -6.59
C ASN A 221 1.65 9.13 -7.55
N LEU A 222 1.19 7.99 -7.07
CA LEU A 222 0.50 7.00 -7.90
C LEU A 222 -0.79 7.59 -8.48
N PHE A 223 -1.58 8.24 -7.65
CA PHE A 223 -2.82 8.87 -8.10
C PHE A 223 -2.56 9.97 -9.14
N LEU A 224 -1.67 10.91 -8.83
CA LEU A 224 -1.41 12.08 -9.70
C LEU A 224 -0.68 11.72 -11.00
N ASN A 225 0.31 10.81 -10.94
CA ASN A 225 1.17 10.53 -12.08
C ASN A 225 0.65 9.42 -13.01
N HIS A 226 -0.24 8.56 -12.52
CA HIS A 226 -0.71 7.39 -13.27
C HIS A 226 -2.24 7.31 -13.39
N MET A 227 -3.00 7.52 -12.31
CA MET A 227 -4.46 7.42 -12.37
C MET A 227 -5.09 8.65 -13.04
N VAL A 228 -4.64 9.85 -12.70
CA VAL A 228 -5.14 11.10 -13.33
C VAL A 228 -4.96 11.11 -14.85
N PRO A 229 -3.80 10.77 -15.42
CA PRO A 229 -3.66 10.64 -16.88
C PRO A 229 -4.65 9.63 -17.48
N GLY A 230 -4.89 8.48 -16.83
CA GLY A 230 -5.90 7.52 -17.29
C GLY A 230 -7.31 8.11 -17.33
N MET A 231 -7.72 8.83 -16.28
CA MET A 231 -8.99 9.54 -16.20
C MET A 231 -9.13 10.59 -17.30
N ARG A 232 -8.09 11.39 -17.51
CA ARG A 232 -8.04 12.40 -18.60
C ARG A 232 -8.07 11.78 -20.01
N ASN A 233 -7.60 10.54 -20.14
CA ASN A 233 -7.70 9.74 -21.37
C ASN A 233 -9.09 9.09 -21.55
N GLY A 234 -10.05 9.35 -20.64
CA GLY A 234 -11.42 8.89 -20.75
C GLY A 234 -11.78 7.64 -19.95
N ALA A 235 -10.88 7.17 -19.07
CA ALA A 235 -11.20 6.07 -18.16
C ALA A 235 -12.38 6.43 -17.24
N LYS A 236 -13.30 5.50 -17.08
CA LYS A 236 -14.35 5.56 -16.05
C LYS A 236 -13.80 5.13 -14.71
N VAL A 237 -14.38 5.65 -13.63
CA VAL A 237 -13.92 5.32 -12.28
C VAL A 237 -15.03 4.72 -11.46
N ILE A 238 -14.78 3.56 -10.86
CA ILE A 238 -15.66 2.92 -9.88
C ILE A 238 -14.97 3.01 -8.53
N ILE A 239 -15.63 3.54 -7.51
CA ILE A 239 -15.10 3.66 -6.16
C ILE A 239 -15.99 2.86 -5.23
N VAL A 240 -15.46 1.82 -4.63
CA VAL A 240 -16.13 0.99 -3.62
C VAL A 240 -15.59 1.40 -2.25
N ASP A 241 -16.33 2.22 -1.55
CA ASP A 241 -15.96 2.73 -0.22
C ASP A 241 -17.22 3.20 0.50
N PRO A 242 -17.48 2.82 1.76
CA PRO A 242 -18.64 3.28 2.51
C PRO A 242 -18.66 4.80 2.68
N ARG A 243 -17.50 5.43 2.58
CA ARG A 243 -17.30 6.86 2.74
C ARG A 243 -16.92 7.52 1.43
N ARG A 244 -17.52 8.67 1.15
CA ARG A 244 -17.06 9.54 0.06
C ARG A 244 -15.75 10.22 0.46
N THR A 245 -14.64 9.70 -0.07
CA THR A 245 -13.28 10.16 0.23
C THR A 245 -12.88 11.38 -0.60
N VAL A 246 -11.77 12.03 -0.24
CA VAL A 246 -11.19 13.09 -1.09
C VAL A 246 -10.78 12.56 -2.46
N THR A 247 -10.37 11.29 -2.55
CA THR A 247 -10.10 10.63 -3.84
C THR A 247 -11.36 10.61 -4.72
N ALA A 248 -12.53 10.30 -4.16
CA ALA A 248 -13.80 10.30 -4.92
C ALA A 248 -14.10 11.68 -5.52
N ASN A 249 -13.94 12.73 -4.72
CA ASN A 249 -14.14 14.10 -5.19
C ASN A 249 -13.11 14.49 -6.27
N ALA A 250 -11.85 14.12 -6.10
CA ALA A 250 -10.81 14.38 -7.10
C ALA A 250 -11.05 13.63 -8.41
N CYS A 251 -11.53 12.38 -8.35
CA CYS A 251 -11.89 11.62 -9.55
C CYS A 251 -13.02 12.32 -10.35
N GLU A 252 -14.01 12.91 -9.68
CA GLU A 252 -15.06 13.66 -10.37
C GLU A 252 -14.54 14.93 -11.06
N VAL A 253 -13.55 15.58 -10.46
CA VAL A 253 -12.90 16.74 -11.08
C VAL A 253 -12.10 16.33 -12.32
N GLU A 254 -11.38 15.20 -12.25
CA GLU A 254 -10.46 14.75 -13.29
C GLU A 254 -11.15 13.99 -14.44
N ALA A 255 -12.12 13.15 -14.12
CA ALA A 255 -12.84 12.33 -15.11
C ALA A 255 -14.19 12.90 -15.56
N GLY A 256 -14.76 13.87 -14.83
CA GLY A 256 -16.13 14.28 -14.93
C GLY A 256 -17.08 13.42 -14.08
N ALA A 257 -18.05 14.06 -13.42
CA ALA A 257 -18.95 13.38 -12.46
C ALA A 257 -19.76 12.22 -13.10
N GLU A 258 -20.09 12.33 -14.37
CA GLU A 258 -20.81 11.29 -15.14
C GLU A 258 -19.98 10.03 -15.38
N ASN A 259 -18.66 10.14 -15.27
CA ASN A 259 -17.69 9.05 -15.44
C ASN A 259 -17.22 8.47 -14.11
N VAL A 260 -17.78 8.90 -12.98
CA VAL A 260 -17.47 8.38 -11.65
C VAL A 260 -18.69 7.70 -11.04
N LEU A 261 -18.53 6.49 -10.58
CA LEU A 261 -19.56 5.73 -9.87
C LEU A 261 -19.07 5.42 -8.45
N HIS A 262 -19.69 6.03 -7.46
CA HIS A 262 -19.40 5.76 -6.05
C HIS A 262 -20.40 4.74 -5.49
N LEU A 263 -19.91 3.55 -5.17
CA LEU A 263 -20.64 2.48 -4.53
C LEU A 263 -20.42 2.56 -3.01
N ALA A 264 -21.35 3.23 -2.31
CA ALA A 264 -21.31 3.39 -0.86
C ALA A 264 -21.79 2.11 -0.16
N ILE A 265 -20.95 1.08 -0.20
CA ILE A 265 -21.22 -0.27 0.30
C ILE A 265 -21.34 -0.30 1.82
N LYS A 266 -22.19 -1.16 2.38
CA LYS A 266 -22.11 -1.51 3.80
C LYS A 266 -20.81 -2.22 4.10
N THR A 267 -20.16 -1.84 5.20
CA THR A 267 -18.89 -2.47 5.63
C THR A 267 -19.07 -3.98 5.84
N GLY A 268 -18.11 -4.79 5.39
CA GLY A 268 -18.13 -6.24 5.52
C GLY A 268 -19.08 -6.92 4.53
N THR A 269 -19.32 -6.32 3.37
CA THR A 269 -20.16 -6.92 2.33
C THR A 269 -19.49 -6.91 0.95
N ASP A 270 -18.19 -6.77 0.92
CA ASP A 270 -17.39 -6.73 -0.32
C ASP A 270 -17.53 -8.03 -1.11
N LEU A 271 -17.46 -9.19 -0.43
CA LEU A 271 -17.64 -10.49 -1.05
C LEU A 271 -19.01 -10.60 -1.75
N ALA A 272 -20.07 -10.09 -1.13
CA ALA A 272 -21.41 -10.09 -1.74
C ALA A 272 -21.45 -9.24 -3.01
N LEU A 273 -20.80 -8.06 -3.02
CA LEU A 273 -20.68 -7.23 -4.21
C LEU A 273 -19.96 -7.97 -5.33
N PHE A 274 -18.78 -8.55 -5.03
CA PHE A 274 -17.98 -9.23 -6.06
C PHE A 274 -18.67 -10.49 -6.60
N ASN A 275 -19.31 -11.28 -5.74
CA ASN A 275 -20.11 -12.43 -6.18
C ASN A 275 -21.28 -12.03 -7.07
N THR A 276 -21.93 -10.90 -6.76
CA THR A 276 -23.02 -10.36 -7.57
C THR A 276 -22.52 -9.88 -8.93
N LEU A 277 -21.42 -9.11 -8.96
CA LEU A 277 -20.78 -8.66 -10.19
C LEU A 277 -20.35 -9.85 -11.06
N PHE A 278 -19.69 -10.84 -10.47
CA PHE A 278 -19.24 -12.05 -11.16
C PHE A 278 -20.42 -12.82 -11.76
N THR A 279 -21.47 -13.06 -10.97
CA THR A 279 -22.67 -13.75 -11.43
C THR A 279 -23.36 -13.01 -12.57
N TYR A 280 -23.50 -11.69 -12.44
CA TYR A 280 -24.15 -10.85 -13.45
C TYR A 280 -23.32 -10.82 -14.74
N ILE A 281 -22.05 -10.53 -14.69
CA ILE A 281 -21.12 -10.48 -15.83
C ILE A 281 -21.12 -11.83 -16.58
N ALA A 282 -21.00 -12.94 -15.85
CA ALA A 282 -21.06 -14.26 -16.44
C ALA A 282 -22.42 -14.57 -17.07
N GLY A 283 -23.51 -14.13 -16.44
CA GLY A 283 -24.88 -14.28 -16.94
C GLY A 283 -25.15 -13.50 -18.24
N GLN A 284 -24.50 -12.34 -18.42
CA GLN A 284 -24.57 -11.54 -19.64
C GLN A 284 -23.69 -12.10 -20.78
N GLY A 285 -22.89 -13.14 -20.51
CA GLY A 285 -21.96 -13.69 -21.48
C GLY A 285 -20.74 -12.81 -21.78
N TRP A 286 -20.42 -11.84 -20.90
CA TRP A 286 -19.26 -10.94 -21.03
C TRP A 286 -17.97 -11.57 -20.54
N VAL A 287 -17.89 -12.89 -20.62
CA VAL A 287 -16.75 -13.70 -20.20
C VAL A 287 -15.73 -13.80 -21.33
N ASP A 288 -14.44 -13.68 -21.00
CA ASP A 288 -13.36 -14.01 -21.93
C ASP A 288 -13.19 -15.52 -22.03
N LYS A 289 -13.89 -16.12 -23.00
CA LYS A 289 -13.89 -17.56 -23.19
C LYS A 289 -12.51 -18.09 -23.61
N ASP A 290 -11.77 -17.32 -24.39
CA ASP A 290 -10.44 -17.72 -24.86
C ASP A 290 -9.45 -17.68 -23.69
N PHE A 291 -9.52 -16.62 -22.85
CA PHE A 291 -8.72 -16.55 -21.63
C PHE A 291 -9.09 -17.68 -20.65
N VAL A 292 -10.38 -17.90 -20.41
CA VAL A 292 -10.83 -18.98 -19.52
C VAL A 292 -10.33 -20.33 -20.03
N ALA A 293 -10.44 -20.61 -21.33
CA ALA A 293 -10.00 -21.87 -21.91
C ALA A 293 -8.47 -22.07 -21.86
N ALA A 294 -7.70 -20.98 -22.07
CA ALA A 294 -6.25 -21.07 -22.19
C ALA A 294 -5.51 -20.90 -20.85
N SER A 295 -6.11 -20.16 -19.90
CA SER A 295 -5.37 -19.64 -18.73
C SER A 295 -6.01 -19.98 -17.38
N THR A 296 -7.13 -20.71 -17.36
CA THR A 296 -7.75 -21.15 -16.11
C THR A 296 -7.80 -22.66 -16.01
N PHE A 297 -7.98 -23.14 -14.79
CA PHE A 297 -8.10 -24.57 -14.54
C PHE A 297 -9.40 -25.12 -15.14
N GLN A 298 -9.30 -26.23 -15.87
CA GLN A 298 -10.43 -26.80 -16.65
C GLN A 298 -11.03 -28.09 -16.03
N GLY A 299 -10.54 -28.51 -14.88
CA GLY A 299 -10.98 -29.75 -14.24
C GLY A 299 -11.61 -29.53 -12.87
N ASP A 300 -12.42 -30.53 -12.45
CA ASP A 300 -12.99 -30.57 -11.09
C ASP A 300 -12.15 -31.52 -10.22
N VAL A 301 -10.85 -31.28 -10.13
CA VAL A 301 -9.94 -32.18 -9.41
C VAL A 301 -9.68 -31.61 -8.03
N ALA A 302 -9.94 -32.41 -7.00
CA ALA A 302 -9.37 -32.17 -5.68
C ALA A 302 -7.85 -32.37 -5.81
N VAL A 303 -7.10 -31.29 -5.70
CA VAL A 303 -5.64 -31.34 -5.58
C VAL A 303 -5.32 -31.35 -4.11
N ALA A 304 -4.87 -32.48 -3.59
CA ALA A 304 -4.24 -32.50 -2.28
C ALA A 304 -2.86 -31.86 -2.41
N LEU A 305 -2.63 -30.74 -1.72
CA LEU A 305 -1.29 -30.17 -1.54
C LEU A 305 -0.44 -31.13 -0.71
N ASP A 306 -1.05 -31.79 0.26
CA ASP A 306 -0.58 -32.95 1.02
C ASP A 306 -1.79 -33.66 1.64
N GLU A 307 -1.57 -34.81 2.35
CA GLU A 307 -2.65 -35.57 2.98
C GLU A 307 -3.42 -34.78 4.06
N ALA A 308 -2.80 -33.77 4.66
CA ALA A 308 -3.38 -32.97 5.73
C ALA A 308 -4.10 -31.70 5.19
N HIS A 309 -3.84 -31.30 3.96
CA HIS A 309 -4.34 -30.05 3.38
C HIS A 309 -4.98 -30.31 2.00
N PRO A 310 -6.16 -30.92 1.95
CA PRO A 310 -6.89 -31.09 0.71
C PRO A 310 -7.30 -29.69 0.20
N ALA A 311 -6.83 -29.32 -0.99
CA ALA A 311 -7.27 -28.14 -1.72
C ALA A 311 -8.09 -28.57 -2.92
N ALA A 312 -9.24 -27.95 -3.13
CA ALA A 312 -10.00 -28.08 -4.36
C ALA A 312 -9.66 -26.91 -5.28
N LEU A 313 -9.21 -27.19 -6.49
CA LEU A 313 -9.16 -26.19 -7.55
C LEU A 313 -10.49 -26.24 -8.30
N ASP A 314 -11.19 -25.11 -8.32
CA ASP A 314 -12.45 -25.00 -9.02
C ASP A 314 -12.21 -24.60 -10.49
N SER A 315 -12.89 -25.25 -11.41
CA SER A 315 -13.06 -24.74 -12.77
C SER A 315 -13.87 -23.44 -12.74
N PHE A 316 -13.83 -22.67 -13.82
CA PHE A 316 -14.66 -21.46 -13.96
C PHE A 316 -16.15 -21.75 -13.70
N GLU A 317 -16.68 -22.86 -14.19
CA GLU A 317 -18.09 -23.23 -13.98
C GLU A 317 -18.38 -23.62 -12.53
N MET A 318 -17.44 -24.27 -11.83
CA MET A 318 -17.57 -24.56 -10.41
C MET A 318 -17.53 -23.28 -9.58
N ALA A 319 -16.60 -22.38 -9.86
CA ALA A 319 -16.53 -21.05 -9.22
C ALA A 319 -17.83 -20.27 -9.43
N ARG A 320 -18.34 -20.27 -10.66
CA ARG A 320 -19.61 -19.63 -11.01
C ARG A 320 -20.80 -20.20 -10.23
N ALA A 321 -20.82 -21.51 -10.01
CA ALA A 321 -21.88 -22.17 -9.24
C ALA A 321 -21.78 -21.83 -7.74
N LYS A 322 -20.58 -21.84 -7.17
CA LYS A 322 -20.32 -21.56 -5.76
C LYS A 322 -20.53 -20.09 -5.40
N CYS A 323 -20.12 -19.17 -6.27
CA CYS A 323 -20.22 -17.72 -6.05
C CYS A 323 -21.56 -17.14 -6.52
N LYS A 324 -22.54 -17.99 -6.88
CA LYS A 324 -23.82 -17.54 -7.41
C LYS A 324 -24.56 -16.64 -6.41
N MET A 325 -24.81 -15.41 -6.82
CA MET A 325 -25.59 -14.42 -6.08
C MET A 325 -26.43 -13.59 -7.05
N SER A 326 -27.71 -13.51 -6.82
CA SER A 326 -28.60 -12.70 -7.67
C SER A 326 -28.37 -11.21 -7.42
N LEU A 327 -28.75 -10.39 -8.39
CA LEU A 327 -28.66 -8.93 -8.29
C LEU A 327 -29.46 -8.39 -7.09
N ALA A 328 -30.66 -8.92 -6.87
CA ALA A 328 -31.51 -8.52 -5.76
C ALA A 328 -30.93 -8.91 -4.39
N GLU A 329 -30.35 -10.10 -4.25
CA GLU A 329 -29.66 -10.53 -3.03
C GLU A 329 -28.44 -9.66 -2.74
N GLY A 330 -27.59 -9.44 -3.75
CA GLY A 330 -26.43 -8.59 -3.62
C GLY A 330 -26.80 -7.15 -3.24
N ALA A 331 -27.79 -6.57 -3.87
CA ALA A 331 -28.30 -5.24 -3.53
C ALA A 331 -28.81 -5.15 -2.09
N ALA A 332 -29.58 -6.15 -1.64
CA ALA A 332 -30.10 -6.20 -0.28
C ALA A 332 -28.98 -6.31 0.78
N ILE A 333 -27.96 -7.12 0.54
CA ILE A 333 -26.83 -7.31 1.45
C ILE A 333 -25.95 -6.06 1.48
N THR A 334 -25.53 -5.57 0.32
CA THR A 334 -24.60 -4.44 0.20
C THR A 334 -25.22 -3.09 0.49
N GLY A 335 -26.54 -2.98 0.36
CA GLY A 335 -27.27 -1.71 0.47
C GLY A 335 -27.16 -0.83 -0.75
N LEU A 336 -26.63 -1.34 -1.86
CA LEU A 336 -26.52 -0.63 -3.13
C LEU A 336 -27.81 -0.75 -3.96
N ALA A 337 -28.03 0.20 -4.86
CA ALA A 337 -29.08 0.06 -5.86
C ALA A 337 -28.66 -0.98 -6.93
N GLU A 338 -29.59 -1.82 -7.37
CA GLU A 338 -29.34 -2.79 -8.46
C GLU A 338 -28.78 -2.12 -9.72
N ALA A 339 -29.31 -0.94 -10.06
CA ALA A 339 -28.88 -0.17 -11.22
C ALA A 339 -27.39 0.24 -11.14
N ASP A 340 -26.89 0.54 -9.94
CA ASP A 340 -25.48 0.90 -9.74
C ASP A 340 -24.57 -0.30 -9.87
N ILE A 341 -25.00 -1.47 -9.38
CA ILE A 341 -24.26 -2.73 -9.55
C ILE A 341 -24.22 -3.11 -11.04
N VAL A 342 -25.33 -2.97 -11.76
CA VAL A 342 -25.39 -3.22 -13.21
C VAL A 342 -24.46 -2.25 -13.94
N LYS A 343 -24.51 -0.96 -13.62
CA LYS A 343 -23.63 0.04 -14.22
C LYS A 343 -22.15 -0.26 -13.98
N ALA A 344 -21.79 -0.70 -12.77
CA ALA A 344 -20.44 -1.14 -12.47
C ALA A 344 -20.02 -2.34 -13.34
N ALA A 345 -20.87 -3.37 -13.42
CA ALA A 345 -20.63 -4.54 -14.25
C ALA A 345 -20.45 -4.19 -15.74
N GLU A 346 -21.25 -3.25 -16.26
CA GLU A 346 -21.10 -2.75 -17.64
C GLU A 346 -19.76 -2.05 -17.85
N TRP A 347 -19.34 -1.20 -16.90
CA TRP A 347 -18.08 -0.50 -17.00
C TRP A 347 -16.88 -1.43 -16.88
N ILE A 348 -17.00 -2.53 -16.15
CA ILE A 348 -15.93 -3.53 -15.98
C ILE A 348 -15.80 -4.43 -17.22
N ALA A 349 -16.92 -5.00 -17.71
CA ALA A 349 -16.84 -6.17 -18.57
C ALA A 349 -17.67 -6.12 -19.86
N LYS A 350 -18.65 -5.20 -20.00
CA LYS A 350 -19.44 -5.10 -21.21
C LYS A 350 -18.55 -4.73 -22.40
N PRO A 351 -18.54 -5.51 -23.48
CA PRO A 351 -17.76 -5.20 -24.67
C PRO A 351 -18.02 -3.78 -25.19
N LYS A 352 -17.01 -3.17 -25.79
CA LYS A 352 -17.16 -1.89 -26.48
C LYS A 352 -17.96 -2.05 -27.77
N ASP A 353 -18.35 -0.95 -28.38
CA ASP A 353 -19.16 -0.94 -29.60
C ASP A 353 -18.45 -1.63 -30.80
N ASP A 354 -17.13 -1.62 -30.80
CA ASP A 354 -16.28 -2.33 -31.77
C ASP A 354 -16.09 -3.82 -31.45
N GLY A 355 -16.71 -4.31 -30.39
CA GLY A 355 -16.60 -5.69 -29.90
C GLY A 355 -15.32 -5.97 -29.07
N SER A 356 -14.44 -4.99 -28.93
CA SER A 356 -13.24 -5.16 -28.10
C SER A 356 -13.59 -5.19 -26.61
N ARG A 357 -12.71 -5.84 -25.83
CA ARG A 357 -12.86 -5.92 -24.37
C ARG A 357 -12.45 -4.63 -23.70
N ARG A 358 -13.08 -4.35 -22.57
CA ARG A 358 -12.66 -3.28 -21.69
C ARG A 358 -11.44 -3.71 -20.89
N LYS A 359 -10.51 -2.79 -20.74
CA LYS A 359 -9.35 -2.92 -19.86
C LYS A 359 -9.73 -2.32 -18.51
N CYS A 360 -9.96 -3.17 -17.52
CA CYS A 360 -10.24 -2.75 -16.16
C CYS A 360 -9.00 -2.95 -15.28
N CYS A 361 -8.54 -1.86 -14.65
CA CYS A 361 -7.44 -1.88 -13.71
C CYS A 361 -7.99 -1.65 -12.31
N THR A 362 -7.82 -2.63 -11.40
CA THR A 362 -8.35 -2.57 -10.03
C THR A 362 -7.24 -2.25 -9.04
N GLY A 363 -7.40 -1.16 -8.30
CA GLY A 363 -6.58 -0.83 -7.14
C GLY A 363 -7.35 -1.13 -5.86
N TYR A 364 -6.74 -1.82 -4.93
CA TYR A 364 -7.33 -2.13 -3.62
C TYR A 364 -6.33 -1.88 -2.49
N ASP A 365 -6.82 -1.76 -1.27
CA ASP A 365 -5.97 -1.59 -0.08
C ASP A 365 -6.69 -2.16 1.16
N LYS A 366 -6.31 -1.71 2.31
CA LYS A 366 -6.67 -2.26 3.63
C LYS A 366 -8.18 -2.36 3.87
N GLY A 367 -8.98 -1.52 3.22
CA GLY A 367 -10.44 -1.61 3.31
C GLY A 367 -11.01 -2.91 2.75
N LEU A 368 -10.33 -3.55 1.80
CA LEU A 368 -10.71 -4.86 1.25
C LEU A 368 -9.94 -6.00 1.95
N ILE A 369 -8.60 -5.93 1.92
CA ILE A 369 -7.76 -7.08 2.34
C ILE A 369 -7.76 -7.36 3.83
N TRP A 370 -8.23 -6.44 4.67
CA TRP A 370 -8.36 -6.62 6.11
C TRP A 370 -9.81 -6.82 6.57
N GLY A 371 -10.71 -7.05 5.64
CA GLY A 371 -12.04 -7.53 5.91
C GLY A 371 -12.05 -8.99 6.40
N ASN A 372 -13.14 -9.37 7.04
CA ASN A 372 -13.39 -10.75 7.50
C ASN A 372 -14.57 -11.37 6.74
N ASP A 373 -14.75 -10.98 5.51
CA ASP A 373 -15.87 -11.40 4.66
C ASP A 373 -15.67 -12.83 4.13
#